data_667aa7d4ad17a481e6a5af046e042703
#
_entry.id   667aa7d4ad17a481e6a5af046e042703
#
_cell.length_a   1.000
_cell.length_b   1.000
_cell.length_c   1.000
_cell.angle_alpha   90.00
_cell.angle_beta   90.00
_cell.angle_gamma   90.00
#
_symmetry.space_group_name_H-M   'P 1'
#
loop_
_entity.id
_entity.type
_entity.pdbx_description
1 polymer ?
#
loop_
_entity_poly.entity_id
_entity_poly.type
_entity_poly.pdbx_seq_one_letter_code
_entity_poly.pdbx_strand_id
1 'polypeptide(L)'
;MIVKDTKRNIQKLFQYKQNFDMMLKVSEIEQELDGAKIESNVFNINESEKLLKKYIKDKLNFSDEDYNNSFYPLEKLNAYAFQNEPYLRNVDLKEVKLNDISIKKIVYEENEFCFTNVYSQDENLLRKYSIGVFDGIVNNYGMYENDKLIATINPMEINIRANALRNVDGDVLVVGLGLGYFPYMASLKKDVNKITIIEENEDVIQIFKENVLPFFENKEKIVIVHDDVTNYKKYISGHNFVVVDNLENNEIDQNLYKVLITYEDDFPNTKFFYSFEDCFLNNTIINIYQYFSAKLGTEDFQNYFRMIAGNVWNEMDKIHDTISVPDNMNRYLNKTFAKEFIRKI
;
A
#
# COMPACT_ATOMS: atom_id res chain seq x y z
N MET A 1 -11.46 -25.89 13.76
CA MET A 1 -10.47 -26.48 12.81
C MET A 1 -9.47 -27.36 13.55
N ILE A 2 -9.05 -28.46 12.94
CA ILE A 2 -8.03 -29.39 13.47
C ILE A 2 -6.76 -29.25 12.62
N VAL A 3 -5.64 -28.90 13.24
CA VAL A 3 -4.31 -28.87 12.60
C VAL A 3 -3.52 -30.08 13.10
N LYS A 4 -3.17 -31.00 12.20
CA LYS A 4 -2.40 -32.18 12.58
C LYS A 4 -0.92 -31.82 12.80
N ASP A 5 -0.36 -32.31 13.90
CA ASP A 5 1.05 -32.22 14.20
C ASP A 5 1.84 -33.21 13.32
N THR A 6 2.14 -32.79 12.09
CA THR A 6 2.96 -33.53 11.14
C THR A 6 4.28 -32.79 10.91
N LYS A 7 5.36 -33.54 10.69
CA LYS A 7 6.66 -32.95 10.37
C LYS A 7 6.58 -31.92 9.22
N ARG A 8 5.74 -32.17 8.20
CA ARG A 8 5.56 -31.29 7.06
C ARG A 8 4.84 -30.00 7.44
N ASN A 9 3.78 -30.06 8.26
CA ASN A 9 3.07 -28.89 8.73
C ASN A 9 3.98 -28.02 9.60
N ILE A 10 4.74 -28.61 10.51
CA ILE A 10 5.71 -27.90 11.35
C ILE A 10 6.78 -27.23 10.50
N GLN A 11 7.35 -27.92 9.51
CA GLN A 11 8.35 -27.34 8.60
C GLN A 11 7.79 -26.13 7.81
N LYS A 12 6.54 -26.23 7.32
CA LYS A 12 5.89 -25.13 6.59
C LYS A 12 5.66 -23.92 7.50
N LEU A 13 5.17 -24.14 8.71
CA LEU A 13 4.98 -23.07 9.70
C LEU A 13 6.29 -22.43 10.13
N PHE A 14 7.36 -23.23 10.24
CA PHE A 14 8.69 -22.69 10.52
C PHE A 14 9.21 -21.79 9.38
N GLN A 15 8.98 -22.19 8.12
CA GLN A 15 9.32 -21.36 6.95
C GLN A 15 8.54 -20.04 6.93
N TYR A 16 7.23 -20.08 7.22
CA TYR A 16 6.44 -18.86 7.36
C TYR A 16 6.99 -17.93 8.43
N LYS A 17 7.37 -18.50 9.59
CA LYS A 17 7.98 -17.73 10.66
C LYS A 17 9.26 -17.04 10.19
N GLN A 18 10.15 -17.76 9.50
CA GLN A 18 11.38 -17.17 8.98
C GLN A 18 11.10 -16.01 8.01
N ASN A 19 10.17 -16.18 7.07
CA ASN A 19 9.79 -15.14 6.14
C ASN A 19 9.17 -13.93 6.85
N PHE A 20 8.35 -14.15 7.86
CA PHE A 20 7.79 -13.09 8.69
C PHE A 20 8.86 -12.34 9.48
N ASP A 21 9.79 -13.06 10.11
CA ASP A 21 10.92 -12.45 10.83
C ASP A 21 11.81 -11.62 9.90
N MET A 22 12.03 -12.06 8.65
CA MET A 22 12.74 -11.27 7.63
C MET A 22 11.98 -10.00 7.27
N MET A 23 10.67 -10.08 7.07
CA MET A 23 9.83 -8.94 6.77
C MET A 23 9.89 -7.90 7.90
N LEU A 24 9.82 -8.31 9.16
CA LEU A 24 9.95 -7.40 10.30
C LEU A 24 11.31 -6.70 10.32
N LYS A 25 12.40 -7.43 10.09
CA LYS A 25 13.74 -6.84 10.01
C LYS A 25 13.84 -5.78 8.90
N VAL A 26 13.27 -6.04 7.72
CA VAL A 26 13.27 -5.04 6.64
C VAL A 26 12.47 -3.81 7.04
N SER A 27 11.32 -3.97 7.70
CA SER A 27 10.51 -2.83 8.16
C SER A 27 11.24 -1.95 9.19
N GLU A 28 12.19 -2.50 9.96
CA GLU A 28 13.01 -1.73 10.90
C GLU A 28 13.94 -0.73 10.22
N ILE A 29 14.38 -1.01 8.98
CA ILE A 29 15.31 -0.14 8.23
C ILE A 29 14.62 0.62 7.09
N GLU A 30 13.34 0.39 6.85
CA GLU A 30 12.61 0.99 5.73
C GLU A 30 12.70 2.54 5.79
N GLN A 31 12.46 3.13 6.95
CA GLN A 31 12.57 4.57 7.15
C GLN A 31 14.01 5.11 7.05
N GLU A 32 15.01 4.29 7.39
CA GLU A 32 16.43 4.68 7.26
C GLU A 32 16.91 4.61 5.81
N LEU A 33 16.32 3.71 5.00
CA LEU A 33 16.68 3.54 3.60
C LEU A 33 15.97 4.54 2.69
N ASP A 34 14.73 4.89 3.00
CA ASP A 34 13.99 5.88 2.23
C ASP A 34 14.60 7.26 2.46
N GLY A 35 15.10 7.88 1.38
CA GLY A 35 15.85 9.13 1.45
C GLY A 35 17.35 8.98 1.80
N ALA A 36 17.86 7.77 2.04
CA ALA A 36 19.28 7.56 2.23
C ALA A 36 20.05 7.82 0.93
N LYS A 37 21.23 8.44 1.05
CA LYS A 37 22.04 8.86 -0.10
C LYS A 37 23.41 8.21 -0.08
N ILE A 38 23.85 7.75 -1.26
CA ILE A 38 25.25 7.36 -1.45
C ILE A 38 26.06 8.62 -1.79
N GLU A 39 27.10 8.87 -1.00
CA GLU A 39 28.08 9.90 -1.32
C GLU A 39 28.97 9.45 -2.48
N SER A 40 28.59 9.81 -3.69
CA SER A 40 29.37 9.59 -4.92
C SER A 40 29.27 10.82 -5.82
N ASN A 41 30.37 11.15 -6.47
CA ASN A 41 30.42 12.26 -7.42
C ASN A 41 29.93 11.85 -8.83
N VAL A 42 29.65 10.57 -9.05
CA VAL A 42 29.22 10.04 -10.35
C VAL A 42 28.20 8.93 -10.12
N PHE A 43 27.06 9.03 -10.77
CA PHE A 43 26.03 8.00 -10.75
C PHE A 43 26.56 6.69 -11.34
N ASN A 44 26.52 5.61 -10.57
CA ASN A 44 26.87 4.26 -11.02
C ASN A 44 25.97 3.23 -10.34
N ILE A 45 24.97 2.74 -11.07
CA ILE A 45 23.96 1.79 -10.55
C ILE A 45 24.57 0.53 -9.93
N ASN A 46 25.64 -0.02 -10.54
CA ASN A 46 26.26 -1.25 -10.03
C ASN A 46 27.02 -1.01 -8.71
N GLU A 47 27.64 0.14 -8.54
CA GLU A 47 28.25 0.52 -7.28
C GLU A 47 27.19 0.79 -6.23
N SER A 48 26.14 1.52 -6.57
CA SER A 48 25.01 1.81 -5.68
C SER A 48 24.35 0.52 -5.18
N GLU A 49 24.10 -0.45 -6.07
CA GLU A 49 23.56 -1.76 -5.69
C GLU A 49 24.49 -2.53 -4.75
N LYS A 50 25.80 -2.54 -5.04
CA LYS A 50 26.78 -3.21 -4.19
C LYS A 50 26.86 -2.60 -2.79
N LEU A 51 26.81 -1.28 -2.70
CA LEU A 51 26.84 -0.57 -1.41
C LEU A 51 25.55 -0.78 -0.62
N LEU A 52 24.39 -0.67 -1.28
CA LEU A 52 23.07 -0.95 -0.69
C LEU A 52 23.00 -2.39 -0.15
N LYS A 53 23.39 -3.35 -0.99
CA LYS A 53 23.42 -4.77 -0.59
C LYS A 53 24.31 -5.00 0.62
N LYS A 54 25.50 -4.39 0.63
CA LYS A 54 26.42 -4.48 1.78
C LYS A 54 25.78 -3.88 3.02
N TYR A 55 25.24 -2.65 2.92
CA TYR A 55 24.61 -1.99 4.06
C TYR A 55 23.47 -2.83 4.66
N ILE A 56 22.54 -3.30 3.84
CA ILE A 56 21.39 -4.11 4.29
C ILE A 56 21.88 -5.41 4.94
N LYS A 57 22.83 -6.12 4.33
CA LYS A 57 23.36 -7.36 4.87
C LYS A 57 24.04 -7.15 6.22
N ASP A 58 24.85 -6.11 6.34
CA ASP A 58 25.56 -5.82 7.59
C ASP A 58 24.57 -5.36 8.68
N LYS A 59 23.59 -4.54 8.35
CA LYS A 59 22.59 -4.01 9.30
C LYS A 59 21.63 -5.08 9.82
N LEU A 60 21.11 -5.94 8.94
CA LEU A 60 20.12 -6.97 9.27
C LEU A 60 20.72 -8.35 9.55
N ASN A 61 22.04 -8.48 9.43
CA ASN A 61 22.73 -9.77 9.47
C ASN A 61 22.15 -10.78 8.47
N PHE A 62 21.95 -10.33 7.23
CA PHE A 62 21.41 -11.14 6.14
C PHE A 62 22.51 -11.89 5.40
N SER A 63 22.22 -13.14 5.04
CA SER A 63 22.99 -13.88 4.03
C SER A 63 22.70 -13.29 2.62
N ASP A 64 23.45 -13.77 1.61
CA ASP A 64 23.12 -13.45 0.21
C ASP A 64 21.74 -13.99 -0.21
N GLU A 65 21.35 -15.13 0.33
CA GLU A 65 20.05 -15.76 0.08
C GLU A 65 18.92 -14.91 0.68
N ASP A 66 19.05 -14.47 1.95
CA ASP A 66 18.07 -13.62 2.62
C ASP A 66 17.88 -12.31 1.85
N TYR A 67 18.97 -11.67 1.41
CA TYR A 67 18.90 -10.46 0.59
C TYR A 67 18.17 -10.71 -0.72
N ASN A 68 18.54 -11.73 -1.47
CA ASN A 68 17.93 -12.02 -2.77
C ASN A 68 16.46 -12.45 -2.65
N ASN A 69 16.05 -13.03 -1.52
CA ASN A 69 14.66 -13.34 -1.22
C ASN A 69 13.86 -12.11 -0.84
N SER A 70 14.49 -11.11 -0.20
CA SER A 70 13.82 -9.91 0.30
C SER A 70 13.84 -8.73 -0.66
N PHE A 71 14.80 -8.65 -1.58
CA PHE A 71 14.97 -7.50 -2.47
C PHE A 71 15.10 -7.90 -3.93
N TYR A 72 14.52 -7.08 -4.82
CA TYR A 72 14.84 -7.09 -6.24
C TYR A 72 16.18 -6.38 -6.49
N PRO A 73 16.80 -6.57 -7.67
CA PRO A 73 17.92 -5.74 -8.08
C PRO A 73 17.56 -4.25 -8.01
N LEU A 74 18.54 -3.42 -7.68
CA LEU A 74 18.32 -1.97 -7.56
C LEU A 74 17.86 -1.39 -8.91
N GLU A 75 16.78 -0.61 -8.91
CA GLU A 75 16.22 0.04 -10.09
C GLU A 75 16.89 1.40 -10.33
N LYS A 76 17.32 1.63 -11.58
CA LYS A 76 17.68 2.98 -12.02
C LYS A 76 16.42 3.78 -12.30
N LEU A 77 16.18 4.85 -11.55
CA LEU A 77 15.10 5.79 -11.79
C LEU A 77 15.62 6.96 -12.63
N ASN A 78 15.05 7.12 -13.81
CA ASN A 78 15.42 8.24 -14.67
C ASN A 78 14.72 9.52 -14.18
N ALA A 79 15.50 10.45 -13.62
CA ALA A 79 15.01 11.71 -13.05
C ALA A 79 14.24 12.55 -14.07
N TYR A 80 14.76 12.63 -15.32
CA TYR A 80 14.09 13.36 -16.39
C TYR A 80 12.75 12.73 -16.78
N ALA A 81 12.69 11.41 -16.90
CA ALA A 81 11.44 10.71 -17.23
C ALA A 81 10.41 10.88 -16.10
N PHE A 82 10.84 10.79 -14.85
CA PHE A 82 9.96 10.99 -13.69
C PHE A 82 9.38 12.40 -13.64
N GLN A 83 10.21 13.43 -13.83
CA GLN A 83 9.75 14.83 -13.89
C GLN A 83 8.83 15.12 -15.09
N ASN A 84 8.91 14.31 -16.16
CA ASN A 84 8.03 14.39 -17.33
C ASN A 84 6.81 13.47 -17.25
N GLU A 85 6.58 12.83 -16.11
CA GLU A 85 5.31 12.17 -15.83
C GLU A 85 4.16 13.20 -16.00
N PRO A 86 3.02 12.82 -16.62
CA PRO A 86 2.02 13.81 -17.06
C PRO A 86 1.55 14.77 -15.97
N TYR A 87 1.35 14.29 -14.75
CA TYR A 87 0.94 15.15 -13.64
C TYR A 87 2.06 16.14 -13.26
N LEU A 88 3.27 15.63 -13.00
CA LEU A 88 4.40 16.46 -12.56
C LEU A 88 4.82 17.50 -13.61
N ARG A 89 4.66 17.17 -14.88
CA ARG A 89 4.95 18.09 -15.98
C ARG A 89 3.92 19.21 -16.15
N ASN A 90 2.64 18.88 -15.95
CA ASN A 90 1.54 19.78 -16.33
C ASN A 90 0.96 20.55 -15.15
N VAL A 91 1.09 20.03 -13.91
CA VAL A 91 0.59 20.69 -12.69
C VAL A 91 1.73 21.44 -12.01
N ASP A 92 1.74 22.76 -12.15
CA ASP A 92 2.74 23.66 -11.55
C ASP A 92 2.42 23.89 -10.07
N LEU A 93 2.69 22.86 -9.24
CA LEU A 93 2.51 22.97 -7.79
C LEU A 93 3.45 24.03 -7.20
N LYS A 94 2.92 24.77 -6.22
CA LYS A 94 3.67 25.77 -5.47
C LYS A 94 3.53 25.54 -3.98
N GLU A 95 4.52 26.00 -3.24
CA GLU A 95 4.42 26.03 -1.79
C GLU A 95 3.27 26.94 -1.36
N VAL A 96 2.38 26.40 -0.56
CA VAL A 96 1.22 27.11 -0.02
C VAL A 96 0.94 26.61 1.38
N LYS A 97 0.39 27.48 2.23
CA LYS A 97 -0.08 27.12 3.56
C LYS A 97 -1.45 27.73 3.79
N LEU A 98 -2.38 26.90 4.24
CA LEU A 98 -3.72 27.30 4.65
C LEU A 98 -4.03 26.54 5.95
N ASN A 99 -4.14 27.30 7.05
CA ASN A 99 -4.32 26.76 8.40
C ASN A 99 -3.29 25.65 8.73
N ASP A 100 -3.78 24.43 8.97
CA ASP A 100 -2.94 23.26 9.31
C ASP A 100 -2.42 22.51 8.08
N ILE A 101 -2.94 22.81 6.89
CA ILE A 101 -2.56 22.17 5.62
C ILE A 101 -1.50 23.01 4.91
N SER A 102 -0.46 22.34 4.42
CA SER A 102 0.56 22.99 3.58
C SER A 102 1.05 22.08 2.46
N ILE A 103 1.37 22.67 1.32
CA ILE A 103 2.17 22.02 0.27
C ILE A 103 3.60 22.55 0.41
N LYS A 104 4.56 21.64 0.51
CA LYS A 104 5.99 21.96 0.61
C LYS A 104 6.76 21.20 -0.46
N LYS A 105 7.86 21.81 -0.89
CA LYS A 105 8.78 21.19 -1.84
C LYS A 105 9.50 20.02 -1.19
N ILE A 106 9.62 18.91 -1.93
CA ILE A 106 10.45 17.75 -1.64
C ILE A 106 11.47 17.64 -2.77
N VAL A 107 12.74 17.42 -2.42
CA VAL A 107 13.81 17.24 -3.40
C VAL A 107 14.40 15.86 -3.20
N TYR A 108 14.35 15.01 -4.24
CA TYR A 108 15.13 13.79 -4.28
C TYR A 108 16.47 14.11 -4.96
N GLU A 109 17.53 13.77 -4.30
CA GLU A 109 18.90 14.02 -4.77
C GLU A 109 19.37 12.90 -5.71
N GLU A 110 20.39 13.19 -6.52
CA GLU A 110 21.10 12.13 -7.25
C GLU A 110 21.70 11.13 -6.26
N ASN A 111 21.60 9.84 -6.56
CA ASN A 111 21.99 8.72 -5.69
C ASN A 111 21.17 8.56 -4.39
N GLU A 112 20.02 9.19 -4.27
CA GLU A 112 19.09 8.99 -3.17
C GLU A 112 18.20 7.79 -3.45
N PHE A 113 18.07 6.90 -2.45
CA PHE A 113 17.22 5.72 -2.53
C PHE A 113 15.78 6.05 -2.20
N CYS A 114 14.87 5.36 -2.87
CA CYS A 114 13.46 5.35 -2.49
C CYS A 114 12.85 3.97 -2.75
N PHE A 115 11.89 3.59 -1.93
CA PHE A 115 11.09 2.40 -2.23
C PHE A 115 10.18 2.67 -3.43
N THR A 116 10.15 1.73 -4.36
CA THR A 116 9.32 1.84 -5.57
C THR A 116 8.14 0.90 -5.52
N ASN A 117 8.26 -0.25 -4.87
CA ASN A 117 7.17 -1.21 -4.72
C ASN A 117 7.46 -2.25 -3.64
N VAL A 118 6.39 -2.91 -3.18
CA VAL A 118 6.46 -4.09 -2.30
C VAL A 118 5.58 -5.18 -2.90
N TYR A 119 6.19 -6.30 -3.25
CA TYR A 119 5.48 -7.45 -3.82
C TYR A 119 5.30 -8.52 -2.75
N SER A 120 4.09 -9.03 -2.60
CA SER A 120 3.76 -10.10 -1.66
C SER A 120 3.49 -11.40 -2.39
N GLN A 121 4.08 -12.49 -1.91
CA GLN A 121 3.75 -13.86 -2.29
C GLN A 121 2.91 -14.48 -1.18
N ASP A 122 1.60 -14.55 -1.38
CA ASP A 122 0.62 -14.92 -0.35
C ASP A 122 0.93 -16.24 0.34
N GLU A 123 1.18 -17.29 -0.46
CA GLU A 123 1.34 -18.66 0.04
C GLU A 123 2.54 -18.87 0.97
N ASN A 124 3.51 -17.95 0.98
CA ASN A 124 4.73 -18.08 1.76
C ASN A 124 4.97 -16.92 2.74
N LEU A 125 4.09 -15.93 2.79
CA LEU A 125 4.30 -14.66 3.52
C LEU A 125 5.60 -13.95 3.12
N LEU A 126 6.11 -14.22 1.93
CA LEU A 126 7.34 -13.62 1.46
C LEU A 126 7.02 -12.25 0.85
N ARG A 127 7.64 -11.21 1.38
CA ARG A 127 7.65 -9.88 0.78
C ARG A 127 8.97 -9.65 0.06
N LYS A 128 8.88 -9.08 -1.13
CA LYS A 128 10.05 -8.69 -1.89
C LYS A 128 9.95 -7.21 -2.24
N TYR A 129 10.94 -6.46 -1.80
CA TYR A 129 10.98 -5.01 -1.90
C TYR A 129 11.71 -4.58 -3.16
N SER A 130 11.20 -3.56 -3.83
CA SER A 130 11.88 -2.88 -4.92
C SER A 130 12.34 -1.51 -4.44
N ILE A 131 13.62 -1.25 -4.62
CA ILE A 131 14.26 0.02 -4.28
C ILE A 131 14.79 0.62 -5.57
N GLY A 132 14.57 1.90 -5.74
CA GLY A 132 15.10 2.68 -6.85
C GLY A 132 16.11 3.72 -6.39
N VAL A 133 16.92 4.19 -7.32
CA VAL A 133 17.85 5.30 -7.11
C VAL A 133 17.78 6.25 -8.30
N PHE A 134 17.62 7.54 -8.03
CA PHE A 134 17.56 8.55 -9.07
C PHE A 134 18.93 8.85 -9.68
N ASP A 135 18.97 8.96 -11.02
CA ASP A 135 20.16 9.35 -11.78
C ASP A 135 20.33 10.86 -11.93
N GLY A 136 19.63 11.63 -11.14
CA GLY A 136 19.68 13.10 -11.10
C GLY A 136 18.69 13.67 -10.09
N ILE A 137 18.70 14.99 -9.93
CA ILE A 137 17.83 15.69 -8.99
C ILE A 137 16.38 15.69 -9.49
N VAL A 138 15.45 15.39 -8.60
CA VAL A 138 14.01 15.45 -8.84
C VAL A 138 13.36 16.44 -7.89
N ASN A 139 12.65 17.43 -8.43
CA ASN A 139 11.82 18.32 -7.64
C ASN A 139 10.39 17.77 -7.58
N ASN A 140 9.85 17.66 -6.39
CA ASN A 140 8.52 17.15 -6.11
C ASN A 140 7.85 17.97 -5.01
N TYR A 141 6.63 17.60 -4.63
CA TYR A 141 5.86 18.25 -3.58
C TYR A 141 5.18 17.22 -2.69
N GLY A 142 5.06 17.56 -1.41
CA GLY A 142 4.25 16.83 -0.45
C GLY A 142 3.19 17.74 0.18
N MET A 143 2.05 17.16 0.50
CA MET A 143 1.01 17.78 1.31
C MET A 143 1.20 17.36 2.76
N TYR A 144 1.13 18.31 3.66
CA TYR A 144 1.37 18.11 5.09
C TYR A 144 0.17 18.64 5.88
N GLU A 145 -0.20 17.91 6.92
CA GLU A 145 -1.12 18.35 7.97
C GLU A 145 -0.34 18.43 9.29
N ASN A 146 -0.32 19.59 9.95
CA ASN A 146 0.46 19.82 11.18
C ASN A 146 1.90 19.29 11.08
N ASP A 147 2.59 19.55 9.94
CA ASP A 147 3.93 19.09 9.60
C ASP A 147 4.07 17.55 9.38
N LYS A 148 3.02 16.77 9.51
CA LYS A 148 3.01 15.36 9.10
C LYS A 148 2.72 15.26 7.60
N LEU A 149 3.53 14.52 6.85
CA LEU A 149 3.28 14.22 5.44
C LEU A 149 2.03 13.35 5.32
N ILE A 150 1.03 13.81 4.54
CA ILE A 150 -0.24 13.10 4.30
C ILE A 150 -0.45 12.70 2.84
N ALA A 151 0.25 13.31 1.90
CA ALA A 151 0.23 12.91 0.50
C ALA A 151 1.50 13.35 -0.23
N THR A 152 1.99 12.53 -1.14
CA THR A 152 3.11 12.84 -2.03
C THR A 152 2.94 12.14 -3.38
N ILE A 153 3.83 12.42 -4.33
CA ILE A 153 3.87 11.77 -5.63
C ILE A 153 5.26 11.16 -5.80
N ASN A 154 5.51 10.08 -5.09
CA ASN A 154 6.74 9.32 -5.21
C ASN A 154 6.55 8.08 -6.09
N PRO A 155 7.62 7.35 -6.46
CA PRO A 155 7.51 6.15 -7.29
C PRO A 155 6.59 5.07 -6.72
N MET A 156 6.57 4.87 -5.38
CA MET A 156 5.69 3.90 -4.74
C MET A 156 4.22 4.31 -4.87
N GLU A 157 3.89 5.58 -4.60
CA GLU A 157 2.54 6.12 -4.72
C GLU A 157 1.98 5.99 -6.15
N ILE A 158 2.82 6.26 -7.15
CA ILE A 158 2.47 6.06 -8.56
C ILE A 158 2.18 4.57 -8.84
N ASN A 159 3.02 3.67 -8.36
CA ASN A 159 2.88 2.24 -8.59
C ASN A 159 1.65 1.65 -7.88
N ILE A 160 1.33 2.08 -6.66
CA ILE A 160 0.11 1.66 -5.94
C ILE A 160 -1.13 2.00 -6.78
N ARG A 161 -1.21 3.21 -7.35
CA ARG A 161 -2.36 3.67 -8.13
C ARG A 161 -2.39 3.16 -9.57
N ALA A 162 -1.27 2.63 -10.08
CA ALA A 162 -1.15 2.21 -11.48
C ALA A 162 -2.19 1.14 -11.88
N ASN A 163 -2.54 0.23 -10.96
CA ASN A 163 -3.54 -0.79 -11.24
C ASN A 163 -4.96 -0.19 -11.38
N ALA A 164 -5.36 0.70 -10.48
CA ALA A 164 -6.62 1.42 -10.58
C ALA A 164 -6.67 2.24 -11.87
N LEU A 165 -5.61 2.99 -12.18
CA LEU A 165 -5.52 3.83 -13.39
C LEU A 165 -5.61 3.02 -14.69
N ARG A 166 -5.05 1.80 -14.73
CA ARG A 166 -5.22 0.93 -15.92
C ARG A 166 -6.65 0.51 -16.16
N ASN A 167 -7.42 0.28 -15.09
CA ASN A 167 -8.73 -0.36 -15.13
C ASN A 167 -9.92 0.60 -15.00
N VAL A 168 -9.67 1.86 -14.60
CA VAL A 168 -10.74 2.85 -14.38
C VAL A 168 -11.41 3.24 -15.69
N ASP A 169 -12.75 3.25 -15.67
CA ASP A 169 -13.62 3.64 -16.78
C ASP A 169 -14.96 4.21 -16.27
N GLY A 170 -15.72 4.85 -17.14
CA GLY A 170 -17.07 5.33 -16.86
C GLY A 170 -17.12 6.49 -15.86
N ASP A 171 -18.12 6.45 -14.98
CA ASP A 171 -18.28 7.40 -13.89
C ASP A 171 -17.52 6.89 -12.66
N VAL A 172 -16.64 7.72 -12.12
CA VAL A 172 -15.68 7.34 -11.08
C VAL A 172 -15.97 8.08 -9.79
N LEU A 173 -16.03 7.37 -8.69
CA LEU A 173 -16.05 7.93 -7.34
C LEU A 173 -14.64 7.79 -6.72
N VAL A 174 -14.07 8.88 -6.24
CA VAL A 174 -12.80 8.91 -5.53
C VAL A 174 -13.05 9.37 -4.10
N VAL A 175 -12.56 8.62 -3.13
CA VAL A 175 -12.62 8.94 -1.70
C VAL A 175 -11.22 9.32 -1.24
N GLY A 176 -11.07 10.58 -0.85
CA GLY A 176 -9.77 11.21 -0.62
C GLY A 176 -9.24 11.95 -1.84
N LEU A 177 -8.72 13.14 -1.62
CA LEU A 177 -8.27 14.04 -2.69
C LEU A 177 -6.73 14.12 -2.75
N GLY A 178 -6.09 14.33 -1.61
CA GLY A 178 -4.66 14.55 -1.51
C GLY A 178 -4.16 15.62 -2.48
N LEU A 179 -3.06 15.36 -3.18
CA LEU A 179 -2.53 16.24 -4.23
C LEU A 179 -3.27 16.13 -5.57
N GLY A 180 -4.30 15.28 -5.69
CA GLY A 180 -5.10 15.16 -6.92
C GLY A 180 -4.43 14.36 -8.04
N TYR A 181 -3.42 13.56 -7.74
CA TYR A 181 -2.72 12.74 -8.76
C TYR A 181 -3.66 11.77 -9.47
N PHE A 182 -4.40 10.94 -8.71
CA PHE A 182 -5.32 9.96 -9.30
C PHE A 182 -6.43 10.64 -10.13
N PRO A 183 -7.17 11.64 -9.61
CA PRO A 183 -8.19 12.33 -10.41
C PRO A 183 -7.63 12.99 -11.68
N TYR A 184 -6.41 13.57 -11.61
CA TYR A 184 -5.76 14.13 -12.78
C TYR A 184 -5.54 13.07 -13.86
N MET A 185 -4.84 11.98 -13.52
CA MET A 185 -4.51 10.92 -14.46
C MET A 185 -5.75 10.22 -15.03
N ALA A 186 -6.76 9.99 -14.18
CA ALA A 186 -8.03 9.43 -14.61
C ALA A 186 -8.78 10.38 -15.56
N SER A 187 -8.72 11.70 -15.35
CA SER A 187 -9.39 12.68 -16.21
C SER A 187 -8.86 12.70 -17.65
N LEU A 188 -7.59 12.30 -17.85
CA LEU A 188 -6.99 12.23 -19.19
C LEU A 188 -7.50 11.05 -20.01
N LYS A 189 -8.13 10.05 -19.37
CA LYS A 189 -8.67 8.89 -20.08
C LYS A 189 -9.97 9.24 -20.81
N LYS A 190 -10.06 8.78 -22.06
CA LYS A 190 -11.26 8.98 -22.90
C LYS A 190 -12.47 8.22 -22.36
N ASP A 191 -12.23 7.07 -21.73
CA ASP A 191 -13.27 6.18 -21.20
C ASP A 191 -13.79 6.62 -19.83
N VAL A 192 -13.20 7.65 -19.22
CA VAL A 192 -13.69 8.27 -17.99
C VAL A 192 -14.56 9.47 -18.32
N ASN A 193 -15.83 9.43 -17.89
CA ASN A 193 -16.81 10.46 -18.19
C ASN A 193 -16.86 11.54 -17.11
N LYS A 194 -16.91 11.12 -15.85
CA LYS A 194 -17.05 11.98 -14.68
C LYS A 194 -16.26 11.44 -13.52
N ILE A 195 -15.70 12.32 -12.69
CA ILE A 195 -14.98 11.97 -11.47
C ILE A 195 -15.61 12.77 -10.32
N THR A 196 -16.28 12.07 -9.43
CA THR A 196 -16.81 12.64 -8.18
C THR A 196 -15.80 12.38 -7.08
N ILE A 197 -15.34 13.40 -6.38
CA ILE A 197 -14.32 13.29 -5.33
C ILE A 197 -14.98 13.67 -4.00
N ILE A 198 -14.85 12.81 -2.99
CA ILE A 198 -15.26 13.10 -1.61
C ILE A 198 -14.01 13.44 -0.82
N GLU A 199 -14.02 14.58 -0.17
CA GLU A 199 -12.94 15.05 0.70
C GLU A 199 -13.58 15.72 1.92
N GLU A 200 -13.07 15.40 3.11
CA GLU A 200 -13.61 15.91 4.37
C GLU A 200 -12.95 17.19 4.84
N ASN A 201 -11.72 17.45 4.39
CA ASN A 201 -10.96 18.62 4.80
C ASN A 201 -11.20 19.80 3.83
N GLU A 202 -11.87 20.85 4.31
CA GLU A 202 -12.17 22.02 3.51
C GLU A 202 -10.93 22.78 3.03
N ASP A 203 -9.85 22.79 3.83
CA ASP A 203 -8.59 23.44 3.45
C ASP A 203 -7.89 22.68 2.30
N VAL A 204 -7.95 21.34 2.30
CA VAL A 204 -7.46 20.51 1.19
C VAL A 204 -8.27 20.80 -0.07
N ILE A 205 -9.60 20.89 0.04
CA ILE A 205 -10.49 21.24 -1.09
C ILE A 205 -10.15 22.62 -1.63
N GLN A 206 -9.95 23.61 -0.76
CA GLN A 206 -9.63 24.97 -1.19
C GLN A 206 -8.27 25.03 -1.90
N ILE A 207 -7.24 24.44 -1.29
CA ILE A 207 -5.89 24.37 -1.90
C ILE A 207 -5.96 23.70 -3.27
N PHE A 208 -6.67 22.57 -3.37
CA PHE A 208 -6.83 21.88 -4.66
C PHE A 208 -7.53 22.75 -5.72
N LYS A 209 -8.64 23.39 -5.38
CA LYS A 209 -9.38 24.26 -6.31
C LYS A 209 -8.56 25.44 -6.81
N GLU A 210 -7.72 26.02 -5.96
CA GLU A 210 -6.94 27.22 -6.28
C GLU A 210 -5.59 26.89 -6.93
N ASN A 211 -4.93 25.78 -6.53
CA ASN A 211 -3.54 25.53 -6.89
C ASN A 211 -3.31 24.27 -7.75
N VAL A 212 -4.32 23.40 -7.92
CA VAL A 212 -4.17 22.13 -8.65
C VAL A 212 -5.15 22.04 -9.81
N LEU A 213 -6.45 22.17 -9.53
CA LEU A 213 -7.52 22.02 -10.51
C LEU A 213 -7.39 22.95 -11.73
N PRO A 214 -6.85 24.19 -11.63
CA PRO A 214 -6.67 25.05 -12.80
C PRO A 214 -5.80 24.44 -13.91
N PHE A 215 -4.93 23.50 -13.57
CA PHE A 215 -4.04 22.81 -14.51
C PHE A 215 -4.67 21.56 -15.17
N PHE A 216 -5.88 21.17 -14.76
CA PHE A 216 -6.57 20.04 -15.38
C PHE A 216 -7.14 20.42 -16.73
N GLU A 217 -6.72 19.70 -17.79
CA GLU A 217 -7.24 19.89 -19.14
C GLU A 217 -8.73 19.56 -19.25
N ASN A 218 -9.19 18.55 -18.47
CA ASN A 218 -10.57 18.05 -18.46
C ASN A 218 -11.25 18.33 -17.11
N LYS A 219 -11.09 19.55 -16.58
CA LYS A 219 -11.64 19.93 -15.26
C LYS A 219 -13.16 19.86 -15.18
N GLU A 220 -13.85 19.91 -16.31
CA GLU A 220 -15.31 19.75 -16.40
C GLU A 220 -15.78 18.35 -15.98
N LYS A 221 -14.89 17.34 -16.00
CA LYS A 221 -15.19 16.01 -15.47
C LYS A 221 -15.19 15.97 -13.94
N ILE A 222 -14.58 16.95 -13.27
CA ILE A 222 -14.33 16.93 -11.83
C ILE A 222 -15.48 17.55 -11.05
N VAL A 223 -16.02 16.78 -10.10
CA VAL A 223 -17.01 17.25 -9.12
C VAL A 223 -16.47 16.95 -7.72
N ILE A 224 -16.35 17.97 -6.88
CA ILE A 224 -15.86 17.84 -5.51
C ILE A 224 -17.04 17.96 -4.56
N VAL A 225 -17.12 17.02 -3.63
CA VAL A 225 -18.13 16.95 -2.57
C VAL A 225 -17.40 17.05 -1.23
N HIS A 226 -17.73 18.09 -0.46
CA HIS A 226 -17.27 18.22 0.91
C HIS A 226 -18.17 17.36 1.80
N ASP A 227 -17.65 16.21 2.25
CA ASP A 227 -18.36 15.29 3.14
C ASP A 227 -17.35 14.39 3.85
N ASP A 228 -17.76 13.85 5.00
CA ASP A 228 -17.01 12.82 5.71
C ASP A 228 -16.78 11.59 4.81
N VAL A 229 -15.54 11.18 4.69
CA VAL A 229 -15.15 10.06 3.82
C VAL A 229 -15.84 8.75 4.19
N THR A 230 -16.23 8.56 5.45
CA THR A 230 -16.99 7.37 5.89
C THR A 230 -18.41 7.32 5.34
N ASN A 231 -18.95 8.45 4.86
CA ASN A 231 -20.28 8.58 4.27
C ASN A 231 -20.32 8.19 2.77
N TYR A 232 -19.21 7.76 2.17
CA TYR A 232 -19.14 7.60 0.71
C TYR A 232 -20.13 6.57 0.15
N LYS A 233 -20.64 5.64 0.97
CA LYS A 233 -21.64 4.64 0.54
C LYS A 233 -22.83 5.25 -0.18
N LYS A 234 -23.32 6.42 0.26
CA LYS A 234 -24.47 7.12 -0.34
C LYS A 234 -24.20 7.64 -1.75
N TYR A 235 -22.92 7.73 -2.14
CA TYR A 235 -22.49 8.24 -3.44
C TYR A 235 -22.12 7.11 -4.43
N ILE A 236 -22.03 5.85 -4.02
CA ILE A 236 -21.59 4.72 -4.89
C ILE A 236 -22.57 4.53 -6.06
N SER A 237 -23.87 4.68 -5.80
CA SER A 237 -24.90 4.46 -6.81
C SER A 237 -24.67 5.34 -8.05
N GLY A 238 -24.63 4.72 -9.22
CA GLY A 238 -24.39 5.40 -10.49
C GLY A 238 -22.93 5.56 -10.88
N HIS A 239 -21.99 5.07 -10.06
CA HIS A 239 -20.58 5.03 -10.43
C HIS A 239 -20.15 3.63 -10.86
N ASN A 240 -19.33 3.58 -11.91
CA ASN A 240 -18.79 2.33 -12.46
C ASN A 240 -17.57 1.85 -11.68
N PHE A 241 -16.80 2.79 -11.09
CA PHE A 241 -15.55 2.55 -10.40
C PHE A 241 -15.46 3.40 -9.13
N VAL A 242 -15.05 2.77 -8.03
CA VAL A 242 -14.79 3.43 -6.75
C VAL A 242 -13.33 3.26 -6.38
N VAL A 243 -12.67 4.35 -6.07
CA VAL A 243 -11.29 4.39 -5.58
C VAL A 243 -11.30 4.98 -4.19
N VAL A 244 -10.90 4.18 -3.19
CA VAL A 244 -10.70 4.64 -1.82
C VAL A 244 -9.22 4.90 -1.62
N ASP A 245 -8.81 6.15 -1.70
CA ASP A 245 -7.41 6.59 -1.78
C ASP A 245 -6.95 7.38 -0.53
N ASN A 246 -7.70 7.30 0.54
CA ASN A 246 -7.40 7.93 1.82
C ASN A 246 -6.96 6.94 2.92
N LEU A 247 -6.70 5.69 2.57
CA LEU A 247 -6.25 4.68 3.51
C LEU A 247 -4.72 4.69 3.61
N GLU A 248 -4.21 4.56 4.83
CA GLU A 248 -2.79 4.35 5.15
C GLU A 248 -2.58 2.93 5.70
N ASN A 249 -1.34 2.48 5.76
CA ASN A 249 -1.02 1.17 6.35
C ASN A 249 -0.96 1.25 7.88
N ASN A 250 -2.10 1.48 8.54
CA ASN A 250 -2.23 1.55 9.99
C ASN A 250 -3.45 0.74 10.49
N GLU A 251 -3.56 0.56 11.81
CA GLU A 251 -4.63 -0.25 12.42
C GLU A 251 -6.02 0.40 12.27
N ILE A 252 -6.09 1.73 12.34
CA ILE A 252 -7.35 2.47 12.21
C ILE A 252 -7.94 2.23 10.82
N ASP A 253 -7.13 2.39 9.79
CA ASP A 253 -7.56 2.21 8.41
C ASP A 253 -7.82 0.75 8.07
N GLN A 254 -7.13 -0.20 8.69
CA GLN A 254 -7.47 -1.61 8.58
C GLN A 254 -8.87 -1.90 9.14
N ASN A 255 -9.26 -1.27 10.25
CA ASN A 255 -10.61 -1.41 10.79
C ASN A 255 -11.65 -0.69 9.93
N LEU A 256 -11.32 0.47 9.38
CA LEU A 256 -12.16 1.15 8.39
C LEU A 256 -12.36 0.27 7.15
N TYR A 257 -11.28 -0.30 6.60
CA TYR A 257 -11.36 -1.20 5.46
C TYR A 257 -12.31 -2.38 5.67
N LYS A 258 -12.38 -2.95 6.89
CA LYS A 258 -13.36 -4.02 7.21
C LYS A 258 -14.81 -3.58 6.98
N VAL A 259 -15.12 -2.33 7.28
CA VAL A 259 -16.47 -1.77 7.04
C VAL A 259 -16.67 -1.53 5.54
N LEU A 260 -15.67 -0.94 4.90
CA LEU A 260 -15.77 -0.48 3.51
C LEU A 260 -15.98 -1.62 2.53
N ILE A 261 -15.29 -2.75 2.69
CA ILE A 261 -15.43 -3.90 1.79
C ILE A 261 -16.82 -4.55 1.82
N THR A 262 -17.59 -4.36 2.90
CA THR A 262 -18.99 -4.86 2.96
C THR A 262 -19.90 -4.13 1.99
N TYR A 263 -19.53 -2.92 1.56
CA TYR A 263 -20.33 -2.15 0.60
C TYR A 263 -20.29 -2.76 -0.81
N GLU A 264 -19.23 -3.51 -1.15
CA GLU A 264 -19.13 -4.20 -2.44
C GLU A 264 -20.35 -5.12 -2.70
N ASP A 265 -20.89 -5.74 -1.65
CA ASP A 265 -22.01 -6.68 -1.74
C ASP A 265 -23.31 -5.98 -2.18
N ASP A 266 -23.46 -4.70 -1.83
CA ASP A 266 -24.62 -3.88 -2.20
C ASP A 266 -24.50 -3.31 -3.64
N PHE A 267 -23.29 -3.33 -4.23
CA PHE A 267 -22.99 -2.73 -5.53
C PHE A 267 -22.22 -3.68 -6.46
N PRO A 268 -22.78 -4.84 -6.82
CA PRO A 268 -22.06 -5.91 -7.53
C PRO A 268 -21.59 -5.54 -8.95
N ASN A 269 -22.10 -4.46 -9.52
CA ASN A 269 -21.70 -3.97 -10.85
C ASN A 269 -20.64 -2.85 -10.79
N THR A 270 -20.26 -2.41 -9.60
CA THR A 270 -19.23 -1.38 -9.38
C THR A 270 -17.91 -2.06 -9.07
N LYS A 271 -16.83 -1.61 -9.70
CA LYS A 271 -15.47 -2.08 -9.40
C LYS A 271 -14.90 -1.23 -8.27
N PHE A 272 -14.22 -1.87 -7.31
CA PHE A 272 -13.61 -1.20 -6.17
C PHE A 272 -12.09 -1.36 -6.19
N PHE A 273 -11.41 -0.32 -5.78
CA PHE A 273 -9.99 -0.29 -5.50
C PHE A 273 -9.77 0.43 -4.17
N TYR A 274 -8.96 -0.16 -3.30
CA TYR A 274 -8.58 0.42 -2.01
C TYR A 274 -7.06 0.56 -1.96
N SER A 275 -6.57 1.74 -1.60
CA SER A 275 -5.16 1.93 -1.28
C SER A 275 -4.77 1.02 -0.13
N PHE A 276 -3.57 0.44 -0.20
CA PHE A 276 -3.05 -0.48 0.80
C PHE A 276 -3.87 -1.76 1.07
N GLU A 277 -4.86 -2.10 0.23
CA GLU A 277 -5.63 -3.35 0.37
C GLU A 277 -4.72 -4.56 0.53
N ASP A 278 -3.66 -4.65 -0.26
CA ASP A 278 -2.69 -5.74 -0.19
C ASP A 278 -2.04 -5.85 1.19
N CYS A 279 -1.77 -4.73 1.87
CA CYS A 279 -1.23 -4.72 3.22
C CYS A 279 -2.24 -5.29 4.23
N PHE A 280 -3.50 -4.90 4.15
CA PHE A 280 -4.57 -5.37 5.05
C PHE A 280 -4.83 -6.86 4.87
N LEU A 281 -4.87 -7.33 3.62
CA LEU A 281 -5.03 -8.74 3.31
C LEU A 281 -3.84 -9.56 3.84
N ASN A 282 -2.62 -9.07 3.66
CA ASN A 282 -1.42 -9.73 4.19
C ASN A 282 -1.40 -9.78 5.72
N ASN A 283 -1.81 -8.72 6.41
CA ASN A 283 -1.93 -8.73 7.87
C ASN A 283 -2.93 -9.80 8.33
N THR A 284 -4.02 -9.96 7.59
CA THR A 284 -5.00 -11.02 7.86
C THR A 284 -4.42 -12.41 7.62
N ILE A 285 -3.68 -12.62 6.54
CA ILE A 285 -2.97 -13.89 6.26
C ILE A 285 -1.97 -14.20 7.37
N ILE A 286 -1.22 -13.19 7.87
CA ILE A 286 -0.31 -13.35 9.01
C ILE A 286 -1.07 -13.83 10.26
N ASN A 287 -2.21 -13.25 10.56
CA ASN A 287 -3.03 -13.66 11.70
C ASN A 287 -3.54 -15.10 11.55
N ILE A 288 -3.93 -15.51 10.34
CA ILE A 288 -4.34 -16.90 10.07
C ILE A 288 -3.16 -17.87 10.21
N TYR A 289 -1.98 -17.48 9.73
CA TYR A 289 -0.75 -18.24 9.96
C TYR A 289 -0.47 -18.41 11.45
N GLN A 290 -0.56 -17.34 12.25
CA GLN A 290 -0.37 -17.38 13.70
C GLN A 290 -1.41 -18.28 14.37
N TYR A 291 -2.65 -18.31 13.90
CA TYR A 291 -3.66 -19.26 14.36
C TYR A 291 -3.21 -20.72 14.13
N PHE A 292 -2.72 -21.07 12.94
CA PHE A 292 -2.20 -22.42 12.69
C PHE A 292 -1.00 -22.77 13.61
N SER A 293 -0.10 -21.81 13.81
CA SER A 293 1.03 -21.98 14.73
C SER A 293 0.58 -22.19 16.16
N ALA A 294 -0.42 -21.43 16.61
CA ALA A 294 -0.97 -21.56 17.95
C ALA A 294 -1.68 -22.92 18.16
N LYS A 295 -2.39 -23.44 17.15
CA LYS A 295 -3.02 -24.78 17.23
C LYS A 295 -2.02 -25.92 17.44
N LEU A 296 -0.77 -25.76 17.02
CA LEU A 296 0.32 -26.71 17.26
C LEU A 296 1.23 -26.32 18.45
N GLY A 297 0.99 -25.16 19.04
CA GLY A 297 1.78 -24.63 20.15
C GLY A 297 1.30 -25.11 21.52
N THR A 298 1.97 -24.60 22.54
CA THR A 298 1.61 -24.84 23.96
C THR A 298 0.26 -24.19 24.28
N GLU A 299 -0.36 -24.63 25.38
CA GLU A 299 -1.61 -24.04 25.87
C GLU A 299 -1.45 -22.55 26.18
N ASP A 300 -0.33 -22.14 26.76
CA ASP A 300 -0.03 -20.73 27.05
C ASP A 300 0.01 -19.90 25.79
N PHE A 301 0.63 -20.41 24.71
CA PHE A 301 0.65 -19.70 23.42
C PHE A 301 -0.72 -19.64 22.78
N GLN A 302 -1.55 -20.68 22.90
CA GLN A 302 -2.94 -20.66 22.43
C GLN A 302 -3.76 -19.61 23.20
N ASN A 303 -3.62 -19.55 24.51
CA ASN A 303 -4.32 -18.58 25.35
C ASN A 303 -3.87 -17.15 25.05
N TYR A 304 -2.56 -16.93 24.87
CA TYR A 304 -2.03 -15.63 24.44
C TYR A 304 -2.61 -15.20 23.10
N PHE A 305 -2.62 -16.07 22.10
CA PHE A 305 -3.18 -15.73 20.78
C PHE A 305 -4.69 -15.47 20.83
N ARG A 306 -5.47 -16.21 21.63
CA ARG A 306 -6.88 -15.93 21.85
C ARG A 306 -7.10 -14.55 22.49
N MET A 307 -6.21 -14.10 23.34
CA MET A 307 -6.27 -12.79 23.97
C MET A 307 -6.06 -11.65 22.96
N ILE A 308 -5.07 -11.77 22.07
CA ILE A 308 -4.70 -10.71 21.12
C ILE A 308 -5.49 -10.75 19.81
N ALA A 309 -5.97 -11.91 19.38
CA ALA A 309 -6.66 -12.13 18.11
C ALA A 309 -7.87 -13.09 18.25
N GLY A 310 -8.67 -12.88 19.30
CA GLY A 310 -9.79 -13.76 19.63
C GLY A 310 -10.86 -13.84 18.55
N ASN A 311 -11.12 -12.76 17.82
CA ASN A 311 -12.02 -12.74 16.67
C ASN A 311 -11.51 -13.68 15.55
N VAL A 312 -10.22 -13.63 15.20
CA VAL A 312 -9.61 -14.54 14.23
C VAL A 312 -9.71 -15.99 14.71
N TRP A 313 -9.37 -16.23 16.00
CA TRP A 313 -9.49 -17.58 16.59
C TRP A 313 -10.90 -18.13 16.46
N ASN A 314 -11.91 -17.36 16.87
CA ASN A 314 -13.30 -17.78 16.90
C ASN A 314 -13.84 -18.07 15.49
N GLU A 315 -13.53 -17.23 14.51
CA GLU A 315 -13.99 -17.45 13.14
C GLU A 315 -13.29 -18.65 12.48
N MET A 316 -11.98 -18.80 12.68
CA MET A 316 -11.24 -19.96 12.18
C MET A 316 -11.74 -21.28 12.81
N ASP A 317 -12.11 -21.28 14.09
CA ASP A 317 -12.65 -22.48 14.76
C ASP A 317 -14.05 -22.90 14.29
N LYS A 318 -14.84 -22.01 13.69
CA LYS A 318 -16.09 -22.34 13.03
C LYS A 318 -15.90 -23.15 11.76
N ILE A 319 -14.70 -23.12 11.17
CA ILE A 319 -14.39 -23.90 9.96
C ILE A 319 -14.10 -25.34 10.39
N HIS A 320 -14.98 -26.26 9.99
CA HIS A 320 -14.84 -27.69 10.27
C HIS A 320 -13.97 -28.37 9.21
N ASP A 321 -12.66 -28.12 9.25
CA ASP A 321 -11.68 -28.73 8.34
C ASP A 321 -10.51 -29.35 9.12
N THR A 322 -9.78 -30.25 8.46
CA THR A 322 -8.58 -30.90 9.01
C THR A 322 -7.38 -30.63 8.12
N ILE A 323 -6.42 -29.91 8.66
CA ILE A 323 -5.14 -29.62 8.02
C ILE A 323 -4.20 -30.80 8.24
N SER A 324 -4.11 -31.69 7.26
CA SER A 324 -3.26 -32.89 7.33
C SER A 324 -1.93 -32.72 6.61
N VAL A 325 -1.87 -31.85 5.63
CA VAL A 325 -0.69 -31.52 4.81
C VAL A 325 -0.59 -30.01 4.59
N PRO A 326 0.61 -29.47 4.30
CA PRO A 326 0.81 -28.03 4.10
C PRO A 326 -0.10 -27.41 3.02
N ASP A 327 -0.38 -28.12 1.94
CA ASP A 327 -1.24 -27.63 0.84
C ASP A 327 -2.66 -27.30 1.29
N ASN A 328 -3.13 -27.92 2.38
CA ASN A 328 -4.42 -27.58 2.97
C ASN A 328 -4.40 -26.18 3.63
N MET A 329 -3.22 -25.71 4.11
CA MET A 329 -3.06 -24.36 4.68
C MET A 329 -3.21 -23.29 3.60
N ASN A 330 -2.71 -23.55 2.38
CA ASN A 330 -2.73 -22.60 1.28
C ASN A 330 -4.15 -22.17 0.88
N ARG A 331 -5.16 -23.00 1.18
CA ARG A 331 -6.57 -22.64 0.99
C ARG A 331 -7.00 -21.44 1.82
N TYR A 332 -6.33 -21.18 2.93
CA TYR A 332 -6.61 -20.13 3.91
C TYR A 332 -5.58 -19.02 3.90
N LEU A 333 -4.39 -19.25 3.32
CA LEU A 333 -3.26 -18.33 3.30
C LEU A 333 -3.14 -17.67 1.91
N ASN A 334 -4.24 -17.05 1.43
CA ASN A 334 -4.27 -16.31 0.17
C ASN A 334 -5.20 -15.10 0.29
N LYS A 335 -5.01 -14.11 -0.58
CA LYS A 335 -5.75 -12.84 -0.55
C LYS A 335 -7.26 -13.02 -0.74
N THR A 336 -7.68 -13.94 -1.59
CA THR A 336 -9.11 -14.20 -1.82
C THR A 336 -9.79 -14.65 -0.53
N PHE A 337 -9.22 -15.63 0.15
CA PHE A 337 -9.75 -16.09 1.43
C PHE A 337 -9.66 -14.98 2.50
N ALA A 338 -8.54 -14.26 2.56
CA ALA A 338 -8.35 -13.17 3.52
C ALA A 338 -9.43 -12.09 3.36
N LYS A 339 -9.77 -11.69 2.13
CA LYS A 339 -10.82 -10.71 1.85
C LYS A 339 -12.18 -11.17 2.34
N GLU A 340 -12.57 -12.43 2.03
CA GLU A 340 -13.81 -13.01 2.53
C GLU A 340 -13.82 -13.20 4.06
N PHE A 341 -12.67 -13.47 4.63
CA PHE A 341 -12.51 -13.67 6.08
C PHE A 341 -12.63 -12.36 6.84
N ILE A 342 -12.05 -11.27 6.33
CA ILE A 342 -12.15 -9.93 6.95
C ILE A 342 -13.61 -9.50 7.11
N ARG A 343 -14.50 -9.83 6.18
CA ARG A 343 -15.94 -9.53 6.28
C ARG A 343 -16.64 -10.22 7.45
N LYS A 344 -16.01 -11.22 8.08
CA LYS A 344 -16.58 -12.03 9.16
C LYS A 344 -16.04 -11.69 10.54
N ILE A 345 -14.89 -11.00 10.59
CA ILE A 345 -14.21 -10.62 11.83
C ILE A 345 -14.34 -9.13 12.13
#